data_e80b522c7339bb1e93d039f1f47f4bde
#
_entry.id   e80b522c7339bb1e93d039f1f47f4bde
#
_cell.length_a   1.000
_cell.length_b   1.000
_cell.length_c   1.000
_cell.angle_alpha   90.00
_cell.angle_beta   90.00
_cell.angle_gamma   90.00
#
_symmetry.space_group_name_H-M   'P 1'
#
loop_
_entity.id
_entity.type
_entity.pdbx_description
1 polymer ?
#
loop_
_entity_poly.entity_id
_entity_poly.type
_entity_poly.pdbx_seq_one_letter_code
_entity_poly.pdbx_strand_id
1 'polypeptide(L)' 'MKTPMESALKPGQLVRINLAGMQVESVTFHAAVTDAVGNIVKQTSEDPPKYLVRLLFSFRGINEVEVSADRIHAG' A
#
# COMPACT_ATOMS: atom_id res chain seq x y z
N MET A 1 -18.99 5.80 -18.31
CA MET A 1 -18.77 6.27 -17.34
C MET A 1 -17.83 5.66 -16.51
N LYS A 2 -17.16 6.19 -15.83
CA LYS A 2 -16.27 5.62 -15.17
C LYS A 2 -16.66 5.39 -13.82
N THR A 3 -16.26 4.40 -13.26
CA THR A 3 -16.57 4.14 -11.95
C THR A 3 -15.70 4.89 -11.08
N PRO A 4 -16.22 5.58 -10.19
CA PRO A 4 -15.39 6.37 -9.34
C PRO A 4 -14.68 5.58 -8.30
N MET A 5 -14.87 4.29 -8.24
CA MET A 5 -14.23 3.64 -7.22
C MET A 5 -12.78 3.60 -7.35
N GLU A 6 -12.29 3.84 -8.50
CA GLU A 6 -10.89 3.84 -8.60
C GLU A 6 -10.28 4.89 -7.80
N SER A 7 -11.00 5.94 -7.54
CA SER A 7 -10.40 7.00 -6.78
C SER A 7 -10.87 6.95 -5.36
N ALA A 8 -11.29 5.81 -4.92
CA ALA A 8 -11.87 5.74 -3.61
C ALA A 8 -10.89 5.59 -2.48
N LEU A 9 -9.61 5.42 -2.76
CA LEU A 9 -8.64 5.26 -1.68
C LEU A 9 -8.40 6.61 -1.02
N LYS A 10 -8.71 6.72 0.24
CA LYS A 10 -8.68 7.97 0.96
C LYS A 10 -7.80 7.88 2.19
N PRO A 11 -7.24 8.98 2.64
CA PRO A 11 -6.44 8.97 3.86
C PRO A 11 -7.23 8.36 5.01
N GLY A 12 -6.57 7.50 5.76
CA GLY A 12 -7.18 6.81 6.89
C GLY A 12 -7.89 5.53 6.54
N GLN A 13 -8.09 5.24 5.26
CA GLN A 13 -8.82 4.04 4.87
C GLN A 13 -7.98 2.80 5.15
N LEU A 14 -8.62 1.78 5.72
CA LEU A 14 -7.95 0.51 5.98
C LEU A 14 -7.88 -0.29 4.70
N VAL A 15 -6.70 -0.79 4.38
CA VAL A 15 -6.49 -1.53 3.14
C VAL A 15 -5.59 -2.73 3.40
N ARG A 16 -5.55 -3.64 2.44
CA ARG A 16 -4.60 -4.74 2.42
C ARG A 16 -3.66 -4.53 1.26
N ILE A 17 -2.39 -4.83 1.48
CA ILE A 17 -1.38 -4.52 0.50
C ILE A 17 -0.55 -5.74 0.20
N ASN A 18 -0.31 -5.97 -1.08
CA ASN A 18 0.55 -7.04 -1.51
C ASN A 18 1.98 -6.51 -1.57
N LEU A 19 2.78 -6.88 -0.59
CA LEU A 19 4.17 -6.46 -0.52
C LEU A 19 5.14 -7.54 -1.04
N ALA A 20 4.61 -8.63 -1.54
CA ALA A 20 5.42 -9.78 -1.94
C ALA A 20 6.52 -9.36 -2.90
N GLY A 21 7.75 -9.68 -2.55
CA GLY A 21 8.90 -9.41 -3.39
C GLY A 21 9.34 -7.97 -3.47
N MET A 22 8.65 -7.05 -2.80
CA MET A 22 9.04 -5.65 -2.84
C MET A 22 10.26 -5.41 -1.98
N GLN A 23 11.07 -4.46 -2.39
CA GLN A 23 12.22 -4.05 -1.61
C GLN A 23 12.02 -2.60 -1.18
N VAL A 24 12.11 -2.38 0.12
CA VAL A 24 11.97 -1.04 0.68
C VAL A 24 13.22 -0.81 1.52
N GLU A 25 14.01 0.17 1.14
CA GLU A 25 15.31 0.42 1.75
C GLU A 25 16.15 -0.85 1.61
N SER A 26 16.62 -1.43 2.69
CA SER A 26 17.40 -2.64 2.61
C SER A 26 16.58 -3.89 2.95
N VAL A 27 15.28 -3.75 3.06
CA VAL A 27 14.41 -4.85 3.46
C VAL A 27 13.69 -5.37 2.23
N THR A 28 13.79 -6.69 1.99
CA THR A 28 13.04 -7.32 0.91
C THR A 28 11.93 -8.15 1.54
N PHE A 29 10.70 -7.88 1.13
CA PHE A 29 9.56 -8.57 1.71
C PHE A 29 9.42 -9.96 1.10
N HIS A 30 9.16 -10.93 1.96
CA HIS A 30 9.01 -12.31 1.52
C HIS A 30 7.82 -12.43 0.57
N ALA A 31 7.91 -13.40 -0.33
CA ALA A 31 6.84 -13.61 -1.31
C ALA A 31 5.50 -13.96 -0.67
N ALA A 32 5.49 -14.38 0.58
CA ALA A 32 4.23 -14.71 1.25
C ALA A 32 3.53 -13.49 1.84
N VAL A 33 4.14 -12.30 1.79
CA VAL A 33 3.53 -11.12 2.39
C VAL A 33 2.57 -10.51 1.36
N THR A 34 1.42 -11.12 1.20
CA THR A 34 0.47 -10.71 0.18
C THR A 34 -0.70 -9.92 0.74
N ASP A 35 -0.86 -9.88 2.07
CA ASP A 35 -2.02 -9.26 2.69
C ASP A 35 -1.62 -8.46 3.90
N ALA A 36 -0.66 -7.59 3.77
CA ALA A 36 -0.28 -6.72 4.87
C ALA A 36 -1.37 -5.68 5.08
N VAL A 37 -1.73 -5.43 6.32
CA VAL A 37 -2.81 -4.52 6.64
C VAL A 37 -2.25 -3.15 6.99
N GLY A 38 -2.83 -2.12 6.47
CA GLY A 38 -2.39 -0.77 6.76
C GLY A 38 -3.47 0.26 6.48
N ASN A 39 -3.11 1.51 6.68
CA ASN A 39 -4.00 2.63 6.42
C ASN A 39 -3.38 3.55 5.38
N ILE A 40 -4.19 4.07 4.49
CA ILE A 40 -3.72 5.03 3.51
C ILE A 40 -3.32 6.31 4.24
N VAL A 41 -2.12 6.80 3.96
CA VAL A 41 -1.68 8.08 4.49
C VAL A 41 -2.00 9.18 3.48
N LYS A 42 -1.56 9.01 2.24
CA LYS A 42 -1.82 9.99 1.19
C LYS A 42 -1.47 9.38 -0.16
N GLN A 43 -1.94 9.98 -1.20
CA GLN A 43 -1.55 9.62 -2.55
C GLN A 43 -0.25 10.34 -2.88
N THR A 44 0.73 9.62 -3.38
CA THR A 44 2.05 10.18 -3.66
C THR A 44 2.29 10.43 -5.13
N SER A 45 1.49 9.81 -6.00
CA SER A 45 1.62 10.02 -7.44
C SER A 45 0.27 9.78 -8.08
N GLU A 46 -0.01 10.48 -9.17
CA GLU A 46 -1.27 10.32 -9.86
C GLU A 46 -1.15 9.47 -11.11
N ASP A 47 0.02 9.42 -11.71
CA ASP A 47 0.17 8.71 -12.97
C ASP A 47 1.57 8.13 -13.06
N PRO A 48 1.73 6.88 -12.70
CA PRO A 48 0.69 5.96 -12.21
C PRO A 48 0.30 6.26 -10.77
N PRO A 49 -0.88 5.85 -10.37
CA PRO A 49 -1.32 6.14 -9.01
C PRO A 49 -0.53 5.34 -7.98
N LYS A 50 0.02 6.03 -7.01
CA LYS A 50 0.77 5.43 -5.92
C LYS A 50 0.33 6.05 -4.62
N TYR A 51 0.45 5.29 -3.55
CA TYR A 51 -0.01 5.72 -2.25
C TYR A 51 1.01 5.39 -1.18
N LEU A 52 1.12 6.27 -0.20
CA LEU A 52 1.88 5.98 0.99
C LEU A 52 0.94 5.32 1.98
N VAL A 53 1.33 4.18 2.50
CA VAL A 53 0.51 3.39 3.39
C VAL A 53 1.27 3.15 4.68
N ARG A 54 0.60 3.38 5.82
CA ARG A 54 1.19 3.09 7.12
C ARG A 54 0.75 1.69 7.52
N LEU A 55 1.71 0.80 7.70
CA LEU A 55 1.43 -0.57 8.07
C LEU A 55 1.04 -0.65 9.55
N LEU A 56 0.14 -1.56 9.88
CA LEU A 56 -0.23 -1.77 11.28
C LEU A 56 0.85 -2.52 12.04
N PHE A 57 1.74 -3.20 11.32
CA PHE A 57 2.88 -3.86 11.93
C PHE A 57 4.13 -3.30 11.32
N SER A 58 5.21 -3.20 12.07
CA SER A 58 6.47 -2.82 11.47
C SER A 58 7.22 -4.08 11.07
N PHE A 59 7.89 -4.01 9.91
CA PHE A 59 8.72 -5.08 9.42
C PHE A 59 10.13 -4.57 9.43
N ARG A 60 10.93 -5.05 10.36
CA ARG A 60 12.34 -4.64 10.48
C ARG A 60 12.48 -3.13 10.51
N GLY A 61 11.59 -2.48 11.24
CA GLY A 61 11.61 -1.04 11.35
C GLY A 61 10.87 -0.30 10.26
N ILE A 62 10.39 -1.00 9.23
CA ILE A 62 9.63 -0.38 8.17
C ILE A 62 8.16 -0.37 8.58
N ASN A 63 7.58 0.80 8.72
CA ASN A 63 6.16 0.89 9.06
C ASN A 63 5.38 1.76 8.08
N GLU A 64 6.03 2.30 7.06
CA GLU A 64 5.34 3.00 5.97
C GLU A 64 5.95 2.58 4.66
N VAL A 65 5.13 2.38 3.65
CA VAL A 65 5.60 1.98 2.33
C VAL A 65 4.84 2.75 1.27
N GLU A 66 5.50 3.02 0.16
CA GLU A 66 4.85 3.60 -1.00
C GLU A 66 4.58 2.48 -1.99
N VAL A 67 3.34 2.29 -2.39
CA VAL A 67 2.97 1.20 -3.27
C VAL A 67 2.09 1.71 -4.39
N SER A 68 2.15 1.02 -5.53
CA SER A 68 1.26 1.34 -6.62
C SER A 68 -0.15 0.85 -6.30
N ALA A 69 -1.13 1.47 -6.91
CA ALA A 69 -2.52 1.17 -6.60
C ALA A 69 -2.88 -0.29 -6.88
N ASP A 70 -2.20 -0.92 -7.85
CA ASP A 70 -2.53 -2.29 -8.18
C ASP A 70 -2.09 -3.29 -7.10
N ARG A 71 -1.34 -2.85 -6.11
CA ARG A 71 -0.97 -3.69 -4.99
C ARG A 71 -1.89 -3.51 -3.79
N ILE A 72 -2.89 -2.66 -3.90
CA ILE A 72 -3.76 -2.29 -2.79
C ILE A 72 -5.14 -2.87 -3.01
N HIS A 73 -5.67 -3.53 -1.96
CA HIS A 73 -7.04 -4.01 -1.97
C HIS A 73 -7.77 -3.35 -0.82
N ALA A 74 -9.00 -2.95 -1.05
CA ALA A 74 -9.80 -2.35 0.01
C ALA A 74 -10.04 -3.39 1.09
N GLY A 75 -9.84 -2.99 2.31
CA GLY A 75 -9.93 -3.89 3.43
C GLY A 75 -11.33 -4.22 3.94
#